data_71ab5ae48c22477567226acf9cd69f22
#
_entry.id   71ab5ae48c22477567226acf9cd69f22
#
_cell.length_a   1.000
_cell.length_b   1.000
_cell.length_c   1.000
_cell.angle_alpha   90.00
_cell.angle_beta   90.00
_cell.angle_gamma   90.00
#
_symmetry.space_group_name_H-M   'P 1'
#
loop_
_entity.id
_entity.type
_entity.pdbx_description
1 polymer ?
#
loop_
_entity_poly.entity_id
_entity_poly.type
_entity_poly.pdbx_seq_one_letter_code
_entity_poly.pdbx_strand_id
1 'polypeptide(L)'
;MRRATPTFGGQHAVVLHRPDEGIERLLRQLERLGLTVETRWSPLRSSEGVDLVFVDADQGFDELLPWRDAEPPVPVIGLLQTEAPGRIAWMLERGAVATIPKPVQTAAIYPAMIVATALHAERREARAHLAQLEERLRMRPIVHEAIRVVALAHGCDEEAAYRHLRDTAMQRRRPLEQIAAMVAASGQALPEAG
;
A
#
# COMPACT_ATOMS: atom_id res chain seq x y z
N MET A 1 -12.20 -17.30 7.85
CA MET A 1 -13.05 -16.24 7.27
C MET A 1 -13.14 -16.43 5.77
N ARG A 2 -14.34 -16.54 5.18
CA ARG A 2 -14.49 -16.51 3.71
C ARG A 2 -14.19 -15.08 3.25
N ARG A 3 -13.11 -14.89 2.51
CA ARG A 3 -12.89 -13.61 1.80
C ARG A 3 -14.05 -13.44 0.80
N ALA A 4 -14.77 -12.33 0.91
CA ALA A 4 -15.78 -11.98 -0.09
C ALA A 4 -15.09 -11.86 -1.45
N THR A 5 -15.70 -12.40 -2.49
CA THR A 5 -15.17 -12.24 -3.85
C THR A 5 -15.24 -10.76 -4.22
N PRO A 6 -14.11 -10.12 -4.59
CA PRO A 6 -14.13 -8.71 -4.94
C PRO A 6 -15.06 -8.44 -6.12
N THR A 7 -15.87 -7.38 -6.00
CA THR A 7 -16.66 -6.83 -7.10
C THR A 7 -15.93 -5.59 -7.63
N PHE A 8 -15.91 -5.42 -8.95
CA PHE A 8 -15.20 -4.32 -9.61
C PHE A 8 -16.12 -3.21 -10.12
N GLY A 9 -17.43 -3.35 -9.89
CA GLY A 9 -18.42 -2.35 -10.33
C GLY A 9 -18.15 -0.96 -9.77
N GLY A 10 -18.10 0.03 -10.66
CA GLY A 10 -17.83 1.43 -10.31
C GLY A 10 -16.35 1.79 -10.16
N GLN A 11 -15.43 0.84 -10.28
CA GLN A 11 -14.00 1.11 -10.26
C GLN A 11 -13.51 1.65 -11.60
N HIS A 12 -12.41 2.39 -11.56
CA HIS A 12 -11.76 2.97 -12.73
C HIS A 12 -10.46 2.23 -13.06
N ALA A 13 -10.38 1.72 -14.30
CA ALA A 13 -9.20 1.06 -14.84
C ALA A 13 -8.53 1.91 -15.91
N VAL A 14 -7.22 2.06 -15.84
CA VAL A 14 -6.40 2.64 -16.90
C VAL A 14 -5.67 1.54 -17.63
N VAL A 15 -5.80 1.53 -18.98
CA VAL A 15 -5.14 0.57 -19.86
C VAL A 15 -4.08 1.32 -20.68
N LEU A 16 -2.82 1.10 -20.33
CA LEU A 16 -1.65 1.68 -21.00
C LEU A 16 -1.22 0.74 -22.12
N HIS A 17 -1.87 0.87 -23.26
CA HIS A 17 -1.67 0.05 -24.44
C HIS A 17 -1.94 0.86 -25.70
N ARG A 18 -1.21 0.57 -26.79
CA ARG A 18 -1.54 1.14 -28.11
C ARG A 18 -2.87 0.58 -28.58
N PRO A 19 -3.71 1.38 -29.23
CA PRO A 19 -4.96 0.87 -29.82
C PRO A 19 -4.64 -0.22 -30.84
N ASP A 20 -5.15 -1.43 -30.61
CA ASP A 20 -5.13 -2.54 -31.56
C ASP A 20 -6.32 -3.48 -31.30
N GLU A 21 -6.59 -4.38 -32.24
CA GLU A 21 -7.68 -5.35 -32.13
C GLU A 21 -7.51 -6.32 -30.94
N GLY A 22 -6.26 -6.55 -30.51
CA GLY A 22 -5.93 -7.47 -29.41
C GLY A 22 -6.43 -7.00 -28.06
N ILE A 23 -6.47 -5.67 -27.85
CA ILE A 23 -6.89 -5.08 -26.58
C ILE A 23 -8.41 -4.92 -26.43
N GLU A 24 -9.16 -4.87 -27.55
CA GLU A 24 -10.61 -4.67 -27.51
C GLU A 24 -11.36 -5.72 -26.66
N ARG A 25 -10.83 -6.94 -26.63
CA ARG A 25 -11.43 -8.02 -25.82
C ARG A 25 -11.27 -7.74 -24.33
N LEU A 26 -10.14 -7.19 -23.94
CA LEU A 26 -9.91 -6.73 -22.56
C LEU A 26 -10.89 -5.61 -22.21
N LEU A 27 -10.97 -4.57 -23.02
CA LEU A 27 -11.81 -3.39 -22.77
C LEU A 27 -13.28 -3.79 -22.58
N ARG A 28 -13.83 -4.55 -23.51
CA ARG A 28 -15.21 -5.06 -23.44
C ARG A 28 -15.47 -5.91 -22.19
N GLN A 29 -14.50 -6.70 -21.75
CA GLN A 29 -14.67 -7.51 -20.54
C GLN A 29 -14.61 -6.65 -19.27
N LEU A 30 -13.74 -5.68 -19.21
CA LEU A 30 -13.67 -4.74 -18.06
C LEU A 30 -14.99 -3.96 -17.92
N GLU A 31 -15.54 -3.45 -19.02
CA GLU A 31 -16.85 -2.78 -19.04
C GLU A 31 -17.99 -3.70 -18.58
N ARG A 32 -17.99 -4.98 -19.02
CA ARG A 32 -18.97 -5.99 -18.54
C ARG A 32 -18.86 -6.27 -17.05
N LEU A 33 -17.66 -6.14 -16.48
CA LEU A 33 -17.42 -6.26 -15.04
C LEU A 33 -17.80 -4.98 -14.26
N GLY A 34 -18.26 -3.95 -15.00
CA GLY A 34 -18.75 -2.70 -14.41
C GLY A 34 -17.67 -1.66 -14.15
N LEU A 35 -16.46 -1.80 -14.72
CA LEU A 35 -15.42 -0.79 -14.62
C LEU A 35 -15.64 0.33 -15.64
N THR A 36 -15.27 1.53 -15.25
CA THR A 36 -14.99 2.63 -16.19
C THR A 36 -13.57 2.44 -16.70
N VAL A 37 -13.39 2.46 -18.04
CA VAL A 37 -12.09 2.15 -18.65
C VAL A 37 -11.57 3.33 -19.43
N GLU A 38 -10.34 3.75 -19.12
CA GLU A 38 -9.59 4.71 -19.91
C GLU A 38 -8.44 4.02 -20.62
N THR A 39 -8.34 4.17 -21.95
CA THR A 39 -7.23 3.65 -22.75
C THR A 39 -6.35 4.79 -23.23
N ARG A 40 -5.05 4.67 -22.98
CA ARG A 40 -4.06 5.65 -23.46
C ARG A 40 -2.71 4.98 -23.74
N TRP A 41 -1.91 5.61 -24.58
CA TRP A 41 -0.50 5.28 -24.78
C TRP A 41 0.38 6.51 -24.53
N SER A 42 0.28 7.02 -23.30
CA SER A 42 1.05 8.15 -22.81
C SER A 42 1.34 7.95 -21.32
N PRO A 43 2.39 8.56 -20.78
CA PRO A 43 2.71 8.44 -19.37
C PRO A 43 1.53 8.74 -18.44
N LEU A 44 1.30 7.84 -17.50
CA LEU A 44 0.36 8.09 -16.40
C LEU A 44 1.02 9.09 -15.44
N ARG A 45 0.43 10.26 -15.25
CA ARG A 45 1.00 11.32 -14.41
C ARG A 45 0.64 11.17 -12.93
N SER A 46 -0.52 10.61 -12.64
CA SER A 46 -1.05 10.39 -11.30
C SER A 46 -1.91 9.14 -11.30
N SER A 47 -1.99 8.48 -10.15
CA SER A 47 -2.94 7.39 -9.90
C SER A 47 -4.20 7.85 -9.17
N GLU A 48 -4.39 9.15 -8.99
CA GLU A 48 -5.58 9.68 -8.34
C GLU A 48 -6.84 9.32 -9.14
N GLY A 49 -7.82 8.74 -8.45
CA GLY A 49 -9.04 8.25 -9.08
C GLY A 49 -8.89 6.98 -9.92
N VAL A 50 -7.73 6.33 -9.91
CA VAL A 50 -7.47 5.06 -10.60
C VAL A 50 -7.48 3.93 -9.58
N ASP A 51 -8.18 2.83 -9.88
CA ASP A 51 -8.25 1.65 -9.01
C ASP A 51 -7.41 0.47 -9.51
N LEU A 52 -7.21 0.36 -10.85
CA LEU A 52 -6.38 -0.67 -11.49
C LEU A 52 -5.62 -0.10 -12.69
N VAL A 53 -4.42 -0.62 -12.92
CA VAL A 53 -3.64 -0.30 -14.13
C VAL A 53 -3.30 -1.59 -14.89
N PHE A 54 -3.60 -1.59 -16.18
CA PHE A 54 -3.11 -2.59 -17.13
C PHE A 54 -2.01 -1.95 -17.98
N VAL A 55 -0.88 -2.61 -18.14
CA VAL A 55 0.25 -2.06 -18.89
C VAL A 55 0.80 -3.04 -19.89
N ASP A 56 1.02 -2.58 -21.13
CA ASP A 56 1.72 -3.37 -22.15
C ASP A 56 3.19 -3.53 -21.77
N ALA A 57 3.55 -4.72 -21.34
CA ALA A 57 4.93 -5.02 -20.96
C ALA A 57 5.87 -5.21 -22.15
N ASP A 58 5.37 -5.62 -23.32
CA ASP A 58 6.19 -5.83 -24.50
C ASP A 58 6.73 -4.51 -25.07
N GLN A 59 5.93 -3.45 -25.03
CA GLN A 59 6.26 -2.14 -25.56
C GLN A 59 6.44 -1.07 -24.49
N GLY A 60 6.30 -1.44 -23.22
CA GLY A 60 6.44 -0.51 -22.09
C GLY A 60 7.80 0.18 -22.06
N PHE A 61 7.82 1.43 -21.67
CA PHE A 61 9.01 2.26 -21.46
C PHE A 61 8.98 2.89 -20.07
N ASP A 62 10.13 3.35 -19.64
CA ASP A 62 10.36 3.69 -18.23
C ASP A 62 9.46 4.79 -17.67
N GLU A 63 9.13 5.78 -18.48
CA GLU A 63 8.31 6.92 -18.08
C GLU A 63 6.81 6.64 -18.12
N LEU A 64 6.40 5.44 -18.58
CA LEU A 64 4.98 5.11 -18.77
C LEU A 64 4.19 5.12 -17.44
N LEU A 65 4.86 4.74 -16.35
CA LEU A 65 4.30 4.75 -14.99
C LEU A 65 5.05 5.74 -14.11
N PRO A 66 4.35 6.50 -13.23
CA PRO A 66 4.98 7.56 -12.43
C PRO A 66 5.83 7.04 -11.26
N TRP A 67 5.73 5.74 -10.94
CA TRP A 67 6.51 5.11 -9.88
C TRP A 67 7.66 4.30 -10.47
N ARG A 68 8.86 4.59 -9.99
CA ARG A 68 10.07 3.77 -10.13
C ARG A 68 10.51 3.38 -8.74
N ASP A 69 10.98 2.17 -8.53
CA ASP A 69 11.54 1.70 -7.26
C ASP A 69 10.62 1.89 -6.04
N ALA A 70 9.41 2.40 -6.26
CA ALA A 70 8.37 2.57 -5.26
C ALA A 70 7.22 1.60 -5.53
N GLU A 71 6.54 1.21 -4.47
CA GLU A 71 5.35 0.39 -4.63
C GLU A 71 4.25 1.17 -5.35
N PRO A 72 3.63 0.54 -6.39
CA PRO A 72 2.47 1.14 -7.03
C PRO A 72 1.37 1.41 -6.00
N PRO A 73 0.72 2.58 -6.05
CA PRO A 73 -0.40 2.89 -5.16
C PRO A 73 -1.65 2.07 -5.47
N VAL A 74 -1.71 1.46 -6.66
CA VAL A 74 -2.82 0.64 -7.17
C VAL A 74 -2.30 -0.66 -7.77
N PRO A 75 -3.12 -1.72 -7.86
CA PRO A 75 -2.73 -2.97 -8.51
C PRO A 75 -2.35 -2.75 -9.97
N VAL A 76 -1.21 -3.32 -10.38
CA VAL A 76 -0.71 -3.29 -11.76
C VAL A 76 -0.75 -4.70 -12.35
N ILE A 77 -1.30 -4.82 -13.56
CA ILE A 77 -1.41 -6.06 -14.33
C ILE A 77 -0.66 -5.89 -15.64
N GLY A 78 0.32 -6.75 -15.88
CA GLY A 78 1.10 -6.73 -17.13
C GLY A 78 0.37 -7.47 -18.27
N LEU A 79 0.37 -6.89 -19.45
CA LEU A 79 -0.05 -7.55 -20.70
C LEU A 79 1.22 -7.96 -21.43
N LEU A 80 1.42 -9.26 -21.67
CA LEU A 80 2.69 -9.80 -22.14
C LEU A 80 2.46 -10.83 -23.25
N GLN A 81 3.13 -10.67 -24.38
CA GLN A 81 3.14 -11.63 -25.49
C GLN A 81 4.43 -12.44 -25.50
N THR A 82 5.56 -11.80 -25.21
CA THR A 82 6.88 -12.41 -25.29
C THR A 82 7.36 -12.86 -23.91
N GLU A 83 7.97 -14.03 -23.82
CA GLU A 83 8.62 -14.53 -22.60
C GLU A 83 10.05 -13.96 -22.44
N ALA A 84 10.33 -12.80 -23.04
CA ALA A 84 11.65 -12.18 -22.97
C ALA A 84 11.96 -11.77 -21.50
N PRO A 85 13.06 -12.29 -20.92
CA PRO A 85 13.37 -12.05 -19.50
C PRO A 85 13.44 -10.56 -19.13
N GLY A 86 13.95 -9.72 -20.02
CA GLY A 86 14.03 -8.27 -19.81
C GLY A 86 12.66 -7.60 -19.72
N ARG A 87 11.65 -8.11 -20.43
CA ARG A 87 10.29 -7.58 -20.37
C ARG A 87 9.56 -8.01 -19.10
N ILE A 88 9.80 -9.24 -18.69
CA ILE A 88 9.30 -9.75 -17.38
C ILE A 88 9.95 -8.96 -16.24
N ALA A 89 11.27 -8.76 -16.27
CA ALA A 89 11.96 -7.96 -15.25
C ALA A 89 11.42 -6.53 -15.21
N TRP A 90 11.31 -5.85 -16.35
CA TRP A 90 10.75 -4.50 -16.42
C TRP A 90 9.34 -4.41 -15.80
N MET A 91 8.48 -5.37 -16.12
CA MET A 91 7.11 -5.42 -15.59
C MET A 91 7.10 -5.59 -14.07
N LEU A 92 7.96 -6.46 -13.52
CA LEU A 92 8.08 -6.69 -12.09
C LEU A 92 8.63 -5.46 -11.36
N GLU A 93 9.64 -4.78 -11.94
CA GLU A 93 10.18 -3.51 -11.41
C GLU A 93 9.13 -2.39 -11.37
N ARG A 94 8.16 -2.42 -12.28
CA ARG A 94 6.99 -1.51 -12.27
C ARG A 94 5.87 -1.97 -11.33
N GLY A 95 6.13 -3.03 -10.56
CA GLY A 95 5.24 -3.51 -9.50
C GLY A 95 4.05 -4.31 -9.99
N ALA A 96 4.07 -4.84 -11.21
CA ALA A 96 3.03 -5.75 -11.66
C ALA A 96 3.00 -7.00 -10.78
N VAL A 97 1.81 -7.38 -10.36
CA VAL A 97 1.58 -8.51 -9.45
C VAL A 97 0.81 -9.65 -10.12
N ALA A 98 0.33 -9.43 -11.33
CA ALA A 98 -0.30 -10.43 -12.17
C ALA A 98 -0.03 -10.13 -13.65
N THR A 99 -0.20 -11.15 -14.50
CA THR A 99 -0.03 -11.05 -15.96
C THR A 99 -1.22 -11.60 -16.70
N ILE A 100 -1.50 -11.03 -17.86
CA ILE A 100 -2.44 -11.57 -18.84
C ILE A 100 -1.67 -11.79 -20.13
N PRO A 101 -1.59 -13.04 -20.63
CA PRO A 101 -0.92 -13.31 -21.90
C PRO A 101 -1.68 -12.72 -23.08
N LYS A 102 -0.96 -12.23 -24.07
CA LYS A 102 -1.50 -11.84 -25.37
C LYS A 102 -1.35 -13.00 -26.36
N PRO A 103 -2.36 -13.32 -27.19
CA PRO A 103 -3.63 -12.61 -27.34
C PRO A 103 -4.55 -12.78 -26.13
N VAL A 104 -5.14 -11.67 -25.68
CA VAL A 104 -5.96 -11.64 -24.46
C VAL A 104 -7.18 -12.56 -24.58
N GLN A 105 -7.30 -13.48 -23.62
CA GLN A 105 -8.45 -14.36 -23.50
C GLN A 105 -9.36 -13.87 -22.37
N THR A 106 -10.68 -13.82 -22.58
CA THR A 106 -11.66 -13.35 -21.60
C THR A 106 -11.55 -14.08 -20.27
N ALA A 107 -11.29 -15.40 -20.31
CA ALA A 107 -11.16 -16.23 -19.12
C ALA A 107 -9.96 -15.88 -18.23
N ALA A 108 -8.92 -15.20 -18.77
CA ALA A 108 -7.72 -14.81 -18.02
C ALA A 108 -7.90 -13.49 -17.27
N ILE A 109 -8.85 -12.63 -17.68
CA ILE A 109 -8.96 -11.26 -17.20
C ILE A 109 -9.39 -11.22 -15.73
N TYR A 110 -10.56 -11.78 -15.42
CA TYR A 110 -11.10 -11.74 -14.06
C TYR A 110 -10.18 -12.41 -13.02
N PRO A 111 -9.63 -13.62 -13.25
CA PRO A 111 -8.66 -14.21 -12.32
C PRO A 111 -7.44 -13.34 -12.08
N ALA A 112 -6.87 -12.72 -13.13
CA ALA A 112 -5.72 -11.83 -12.99
C ALA A 112 -6.04 -10.60 -12.13
N MET A 113 -7.22 -10.02 -12.31
CA MET A 113 -7.69 -8.89 -11.49
C MET A 113 -7.83 -9.28 -10.01
N ILE A 114 -8.43 -10.44 -9.72
CA ILE A 114 -8.57 -10.96 -8.36
C ILE A 114 -7.19 -11.16 -7.71
N VAL A 115 -6.27 -11.82 -8.41
CA VAL A 115 -4.92 -12.05 -7.91
C VAL A 115 -4.19 -10.74 -7.68
N ALA A 116 -4.24 -9.82 -8.66
CA ALA A 116 -3.58 -8.52 -8.56
C ALA A 116 -4.08 -7.71 -7.35
N THR A 117 -5.39 -7.64 -7.18
CA THR A 117 -6.00 -6.90 -6.05
C THR A 117 -5.64 -7.54 -4.71
N ALA A 118 -5.70 -8.87 -4.61
CA ALA A 118 -5.38 -9.59 -3.38
C ALA A 118 -3.91 -9.41 -2.97
N LEU A 119 -2.98 -9.61 -3.91
CA LEU A 119 -1.54 -9.47 -3.65
C LEU A 119 -1.14 -8.03 -3.35
N HIS A 120 -1.74 -7.05 -4.05
CA HIS A 120 -1.51 -5.65 -3.76
C HIS A 120 -1.98 -5.28 -2.33
N ALA A 121 -3.17 -5.73 -1.93
CA ALA A 121 -3.68 -5.50 -0.57
C ALA A 121 -2.78 -6.13 0.49
N GLU A 122 -2.34 -7.38 0.29
CA GLU A 122 -1.43 -8.08 1.19
C GLU A 122 -0.09 -7.35 1.35
N ARG A 123 0.51 -6.90 0.25
CA ARG A 123 1.76 -6.12 0.27
C ARG A 123 1.58 -4.81 1.04
N ARG A 124 0.48 -4.09 0.83
CA ARG A 124 0.16 -2.86 1.57
C ARG A 124 0.04 -3.10 3.07
N GLU A 125 -0.70 -4.14 3.47
CA GLU A 125 -0.85 -4.51 4.88
C GLU A 125 0.49 -4.87 5.52
N ALA A 126 1.31 -5.69 4.85
CA ALA A 126 2.63 -6.07 5.32
C ALA A 126 3.54 -4.86 5.54
N ARG A 127 3.55 -3.91 4.60
CA ARG A 127 4.36 -2.68 4.73
C ARG A 127 3.86 -1.76 5.83
N ALA A 128 2.55 -1.58 5.94
CA ALA A 128 1.98 -0.79 7.03
C ALA A 128 2.38 -1.38 8.39
N HIS A 129 2.39 -2.71 8.50
CA HIS A 129 2.83 -3.39 9.70
C HIS A 129 4.33 -3.19 9.98
N LEU A 130 5.18 -3.33 8.96
CA LEU A 130 6.62 -3.07 9.08
C LEU A 130 6.90 -1.63 9.50
N ALA A 131 6.25 -0.65 8.86
CA ALA A 131 6.39 0.75 9.23
C ALA A 131 6.00 1.04 10.69
N GLN A 132 4.94 0.38 11.18
CA GLN A 132 4.56 0.46 12.59
C GLN A 132 5.62 -0.13 13.53
N LEU A 133 6.23 -1.26 13.15
CA LEU A 133 7.28 -1.89 13.96
C LEU A 133 8.54 -1.02 13.98
N GLU A 134 8.94 -0.47 12.85
CA GLU A 134 10.07 0.45 12.73
C GLU A 134 9.86 1.71 13.59
N GLU A 135 8.67 2.29 13.53
CA GLU A 135 8.32 3.46 14.35
C GLU A 135 8.40 3.14 15.86
N ARG A 136 7.85 1.98 16.29
CA ARG A 136 7.98 1.55 17.69
C ARG A 136 9.43 1.37 18.12
N LEU A 137 10.27 0.80 17.25
CA LEU A 137 11.70 0.65 17.52
C LEU A 137 12.40 2.01 17.64
N ARG A 138 12.08 2.94 16.76
CA ARG A 138 12.60 4.31 16.77
C ARG A 138 12.20 5.07 18.03
N MET A 139 11.02 4.81 18.56
CA MET A 139 10.48 5.47 19.75
C MET A 139 10.97 4.89 21.07
N ARG A 140 11.63 3.72 21.09
CA ARG A 140 12.14 3.09 22.33
C ARG A 140 13.02 4.04 23.18
N PRO A 141 14.02 4.76 22.63
CA PRO A 141 14.81 5.69 23.44
C PRO A 141 13.98 6.80 24.08
N ILE A 142 12.96 7.30 23.37
CA ILE A 142 12.04 8.34 23.87
C ILE A 142 11.19 7.81 25.01
N VAL A 143 10.71 6.56 24.92
CA VAL A 143 9.96 5.91 26.00
C VAL A 143 10.85 5.75 27.25
N HIS A 144 12.11 5.33 27.08
CA HIS A 144 13.04 5.23 28.21
C HIS A 144 13.32 6.60 28.86
N GLU A 145 13.51 7.64 28.06
CA GLU A 145 13.69 8.99 28.59
C GLU A 145 12.44 9.46 29.36
N ALA A 146 11.25 9.22 28.84
CA ALA A 146 10.01 9.55 29.51
C ALA A 146 9.85 8.79 30.85
N ILE A 147 10.24 7.51 30.90
CA ILE A 147 10.25 6.72 32.14
C ILE A 147 11.16 7.39 33.19
N ARG A 148 12.36 7.79 32.79
CA ARG A 148 13.29 8.48 33.70
C ARG A 148 12.72 9.79 34.24
N VAL A 149 12.11 10.60 33.36
CA VAL A 149 11.45 11.85 33.76
C VAL A 149 10.36 11.60 34.79
N VAL A 150 9.49 10.62 34.54
CA VAL A 150 8.38 10.26 35.45
C VAL A 150 8.91 9.68 36.75
N ALA A 151 9.91 8.79 36.70
CA ALA A 151 10.52 8.20 37.90
C ALA A 151 11.10 9.27 38.83
N LEU A 152 11.81 10.25 38.24
CA LEU A 152 12.37 11.39 38.99
C LEU A 152 11.27 12.29 39.54
N ALA A 153 10.24 12.60 38.80
CA ALA A 153 9.16 13.49 39.20
C ALA A 153 8.29 12.90 40.36
N HIS A 154 8.06 11.58 40.34
CA HIS A 154 7.23 10.91 41.31
C HIS A 154 8.03 10.15 42.39
N GLY A 155 9.36 10.13 42.32
CA GLY A 155 10.22 9.43 43.29
C GLY A 155 9.98 7.92 43.32
N CYS A 156 9.67 7.32 42.16
CA CYS A 156 9.36 5.90 42.00
C CYS A 156 10.37 5.18 41.12
N ASP A 157 10.30 3.85 41.11
CA ASP A 157 11.13 3.03 40.23
C ASP A 157 10.66 3.08 38.76
N GLU A 158 11.47 2.57 37.84
CA GLU A 158 11.18 2.59 36.40
C GLU A 158 9.92 1.77 36.06
N GLU A 159 9.63 0.69 36.78
CA GLU A 159 8.46 -0.13 36.54
C GLU A 159 7.15 0.61 36.95
N ALA A 160 7.17 1.30 38.06
CA ALA A 160 6.06 2.14 38.48
C ALA A 160 5.89 3.35 37.55
N ALA A 161 6.97 3.98 37.12
CA ALA A 161 6.97 5.06 36.14
C ALA A 161 6.39 4.61 34.79
N TYR A 162 6.77 3.42 34.32
CA TYR A 162 6.20 2.85 33.09
C TYR A 162 4.69 2.59 33.22
N ARG A 163 4.24 2.03 34.34
CA ARG A 163 2.81 1.85 34.62
C ARG A 163 2.06 3.18 34.58
N HIS A 164 2.60 4.21 35.21
CA HIS A 164 2.03 5.56 35.20
C HIS A 164 1.87 6.14 33.76
N LEU A 165 2.91 6.01 32.95
CA LEU A 165 2.86 6.42 31.53
C LEU A 165 1.78 5.66 30.75
N ARG A 166 1.66 4.35 30.98
CA ARG A 166 0.67 3.50 30.34
C ARG A 166 -0.75 3.86 30.74
N ASP A 167 -0.98 4.09 32.03
CA ASP A 167 -2.30 4.47 32.53
C ASP A 167 -2.72 5.85 31.98
N THR A 168 -1.79 6.81 31.93
CA THR A 168 -2.01 8.11 31.31
C THR A 168 -2.34 7.96 29.82
N ALA A 169 -1.67 7.06 29.11
CA ALA A 169 -1.94 6.79 27.69
C ALA A 169 -3.35 6.22 27.49
N MET A 170 -3.75 5.28 28.34
CA MET A 170 -5.10 4.69 28.32
C MET A 170 -6.19 5.73 28.64
N GLN A 171 -6.01 6.54 29.68
CA GLN A 171 -6.96 7.59 30.07
C GLN A 171 -7.14 8.63 28.96
N ARG A 172 -6.03 9.03 28.31
CA ARG A 172 -6.05 10.01 27.22
C ARG A 172 -6.37 9.42 25.86
N ARG A 173 -6.58 8.09 25.76
CA ARG A 173 -6.83 7.35 24.52
C ARG A 173 -5.80 7.64 23.45
N ARG A 174 -4.52 7.70 23.85
CA ARG A 174 -3.39 7.95 22.96
C ARG A 174 -2.36 6.82 23.04
N PRO A 175 -1.62 6.53 21.98
CA PRO A 175 -0.48 5.61 22.03
C PRO A 175 0.53 6.01 23.12
N LEU A 176 1.13 5.00 23.76
CA LEU A 176 2.16 5.21 24.78
C LEU A 176 3.31 6.08 24.24
N GLU A 177 3.71 5.85 23.02
CA GLU A 177 4.80 6.56 22.36
C GLU A 177 4.52 8.06 22.21
N GLN A 178 3.28 8.45 21.97
CA GLN A 178 2.88 9.87 21.93
C GLN A 178 2.94 10.53 23.30
N ILE A 179 2.48 9.84 24.33
CA ILE A 179 2.57 10.34 25.71
C ILE A 179 4.04 10.46 26.13
N ALA A 180 4.84 9.44 25.82
CA ALA A 180 6.27 9.47 26.07
C ALA A 180 6.99 10.63 25.38
N ALA A 181 6.66 10.89 24.11
CA ALA A 181 7.22 12.04 23.39
C ALA A 181 6.85 13.39 24.04
N MET A 182 5.60 13.52 24.51
CA MET A 182 5.17 14.74 25.22
C MET A 182 5.91 14.93 26.55
N VAL A 183 6.08 13.86 27.33
CA VAL A 183 6.83 13.89 28.60
C VAL A 183 8.31 14.20 28.36
N ALA A 184 8.94 13.51 27.42
CA ALA A 184 10.34 13.73 27.08
C ALA A 184 10.60 15.16 26.57
N ALA A 185 9.70 15.71 25.75
CA ALA A 185 9.82 17.07 25.20
C ALA A 185 9.59 18.15 26.28
N SER A 186 8.69 17.93 27.24
CA SER A 186 8.41 18.89 28.31
C SER A 186 9.41 18.81 29.46
N GLY A 187 10.12 17.68 29.61
CA GLY A 187 10.95 17.39 30.78
C GLY A 187 10.17 17.27 32.11
N GLN A 188 8.84 17.15 32.03
CA GLN A 188 7.94 17.08 33.19
C GLN A 188 6.93 15.96 33.02
N ALA A 189 6.55 15.31 34.12
CA ALA A 189 5.44 14.38 34.13
C ALA A 189 4.13 15.11 33.78
N LEU A 190 3.30 14.48 32.96
CA LEU A 190 2.01 15.06 32.62
C LEU A 190 1.09 15.01 33.86
N PRO A 191 0.29 16.06 34.10
CA PRO A 191 -0.70 16.03 35.17
C PRO A 191 -1.71 14.91 34.93
N GLU A 192 -2.14 14.28 36.02
CA GLU A 192 -3.21 13.30 35.99
C GLU A 192 -4.45 13.92 35.31
N ALA A 193 -5.07 13.17 34.41
CA ALA A 193 -6.32 13.59 33.83
C ALA A 193 -7.40 13.44 34.90
N GLY A 194 -7.89 14.55 35.41
CA GLY A 194 -9.00 14.61 36.37
C GLY A 194 -10.31 14.06 35.77
#